data_758235a3c737adbfd7b4f852322849cf
#
_entry.id   758235a3c737adbfd7b4f852322849cf
#
_cell.length_a   1.000
_cell.length_b   1.000
_cell.length_c   1.000
_cell.angle_alpha   90.00
_cell.angle_beta   90.00
_cell.angle_gamma   90.00
#
_symmetry.space_group_name_H-M   'P 1'
#
loop_
_entity.id
_entity.type
_entity.pdbx_description
1 polymer ?
#
loop_
_entity_poly.entity_id
_entity_poly.type
_entity_poly.pdbx_seq_one_letter_code
_entity_poly.pdbx_strand_id
1 'polypeptide(L)'
;MFASASRTAVTLAVIASAGLPSLAAQTTPTERSAAGAVLKSIDSLQAALTPTSTGGRLVGAKDPDRDRLLARAGAIWDADMQGLADWIGKNPEVGWKEFRAVDTLVKVLRKNGFTVDTGSAGLPTAFVARWVSPAGAGGPVLGLIAEYDALRGTMGAFHGDQHNAQSPVAIAAALALKEQMIARKLPGAIAIYGTPAEEVGPPAKSIMRQAGIFKGASILVRSHSSPETARSRAGFGICCLNINEVKYIFTGRPSHQLSSWNGRNALEAAVHFYTAVDGLRSTFRPEASIQGVIPEGGIAPNVVPDRAVVDYYIRYPDGVYLQHITAMMDNAARAAALATGTEVKIDRYGEYRDGIALGTLEETYFAYAKSLGAARQDPEQQRPAGYEETGGVSLDVPGVGVSAASSTYSNHTQGMLDDAFTPVGHTGFRADAQIMSAILYHYLTDAAFRDAVQREHAALRGLFDQYQANLKKAYASEMEPAAVP
;
A
#
# COMPACT_ATOMS: atom_id res chain seq x y z
N MET A 1 40.64 35.38 -54.10
CA MET A 1 40.80 33.98 -53.76
C MET A 1 39.72 33.64 -52.76
N PHE A 2 38.61 33.04 -53.16
CA PHE A 2 37.49 32.68 -52.32
C PHE A 2 37.67 31.21 -51.93
N ALA A 3 37.73 30.92 -50.64
CA ALA A 3 37.71 29.55 -50.14
C ALA A 3 36.26 29.15 -49.83
N SER A 4 35.81 28.11 -50.51
CA SER A 4 34.51 27.47 -50.35
C SER A 4 34.49 26.62 -49.07
N ALA A 5 33.62 26.91 -48.13
CA ALA A 5 33.34 26.06 -46.96
C ALA A 5 32.26 25.07 -47.27
N SER A 6 32.60 23.79 -47.36
CA SER A 6 31.67 22.66 -47.48
C SER A 6 30.92 22.45 -46.18
N ARG A 7 29.60 22.54 -46.20
CA ARG A 7 28.70 22.17 -45.10
C ARG A 7 28.36 20.70 -45.18
N THR A 8 28.97 19.90 -44.35
CA THR A 8 28.59 18.51 -44.14
C THR A 8 27.31 18.46 -43.30
N ALA A 9 26.21 18.09 -43.91
CA ALA A 9 24.95 17.85 -43.18
C ALA A 9 25.07 16.50 -42.45
N VAL A 10 25.08 16.54 -41.13
CA VAL A 10 24.93 15.34 -40.29
C VAL A 10 23.45 15.04 -40.20
N THR A 11 23.02 14.01 -40.91
CA THR A 11 21.66 13.46 -40.76
C THR A 11 21.62 12.68 -39.45
N LEU A 12 21.00 13.25 -38.44
CA LEU A 12 20.60 12.50 -37.24
C LEU A 12 19.50 11.52 -37.65
N ALA A 13 19.85 10.23 -37.71
CA ALA A 13 18.85 9.17 -37.76
C ALA A 13 18.18 9.10 -36.37
N VAL A 14 16.95 9.61 -36.28
CA VAL A 14 16.07 9.33 -35.15
C VAL A 14 15.70 7.86 -35.26
N ILE A 15 16.40 7.02 -34.53
CA ILE A 15 15.95 5.65 -34.25
C ILE A 15 14.70 5.81 -33.38
N ALA A 16 13.55 5.71 -34.04
CA ALA A 16 12.29 5.50 -33.31
C ALA A 16 12.47 4.21 -32.53
N SER A 17 12.73 4.32 -31.23
CA SER A 17 12.62 3.21 -30.30
C SER A 17 11.14 2.80 -30.30
N ALA A 18 10.81 1.82 -31.17
CA ALA A 18 9.58 1.08 -31.02
C ALA A 18 9.57 0.58 -29.58
N GLY A 19 8.70 1.15 -28.77
CA GLY A 19 8.61 0.83 -27.35
C GLY A 19 8.45 -0.67 -27.20
N LEU A 20 9.45 -1.29 -26.58
CA LEU A 20 9.27 -2.63 -26.03
C LEU A 20 8.20 -2.52 -24.97
N PRO A 21 7.01 -3.10 -25.18
CA PRO A 21 5.96 -2.99 -24.19
C PRO A 21 6.40 -3.77 -22.94
N SER A 22 6.51 -3.07 -21.83
CA SER A 22 6.14 -3.55 -20.51
C SER A 22 6.95 -4.61 -19.77
N LEU A 23 8.24 -4.69 -19.94
CA LEU A 23 9.11 -5.29 -18.91
C LEU A 23 9.35 -4.35 -17.71
N ALA A 24 8.69 -3.22 -17.69
CA ALA A 24 8.94 -2.13 -16.75
C ALA A 24 8.34 -2.35 -15.35
N ALA A 25 7.50 -3.37 -15.14
CA ALA A 25 6.94 -3.66 -13.83
C ALA A 25 7.94 -4.36 -12.89
N GLN A 26 8.90 -5.12 -13.45
CA GLN A 26 9.93 -5.84 -12.67
C GLN A 26 11.27 -5.11 -12.73
N THR A 27 11.93 -4.98 -11.60
CA THR A 27 13.11 -4.13 -11.44
C THR A 27 14.42 -4.87 -11.76
N THR A 28 14.56 -6.14 -11.38
CA THR A 28 15.78 -6.92 -11.60
C THR A 28 15.75 -7.74 -12.89
N PRO A 29 16.91 -8.14 -13.46
CA PRO A 29 16.95 -9.06 -14.60
C PRO A 29 16.29 -10.41 -14.33
N THR A 30 16.47 -10.96 -13.12
CA THR A 30 15.86 -12.23 -12.71
C THR A 30 14.34 -12.10 -12.61
N GLU A 31 13.89 -11.03 -12.00
CA GLU A 31 12.48 -10.68 -11.88
C GLU A 31 11.82 -10.56 -13.27
N ARG A 32 12.46 -9.83 -14.18
CA ARG A 32 11.98 -9.71 -15.57
C ARG A 32 11.96 -11.06 -16.32
N SER A 33 12.95 -11.89 -16.12
CA SER A 33 13.00 -13.23 -16.73
C SER A 33 11.90 -14.12 -16.20
N ALA A 34 11.66 -14.13 -14.89
CA ALA A 34 10.58 -14.91 -14.25
C ALA A 34 9.18 -14.42 -14.67
N ALA A 35 9.04 -13.13 -14.92
CA ALA A 35 7.77 -12.51 -15.33
C ALA A 35 7.46 -12.68 -16.83
N GLY A 36 8.42 -12.95 -17.69
CA GLY A 36 8.28 -12.80 -19.15
C GLY A 36 7.09 -13.56 -19.77
N ALA A 37 6.85 -14.81 -19.39
CA ALA A 37 5.69 -15.57 -19.87
C ALA A 37 4.37 -15.09 -19.22
N VAL A 38 4.44 -14.71 -17.96
CA VAL A 38 3.30 -14.24 -17.16
C VAL A 38 2.80 -12.92 -17.69
N LEU A 39 3.70 -11.97 -18.04
CA LEU A 39 3.34 -10.69 -18.64
C LEU A 39 2.57 -10.84 -19.96
N LYS A 40 2.97 -11.79 -20.81
CA LYS A 40 2.21 -12.10 -22.04
C LYS A 40 0.80 -12.59 -21.74
N SER A 41 0.63 -13.38 -20.67
CA SER A 41 -0.68 -13.84 -20.23
C SER A 41 -1.54 -12.71 -19.69
N ILE A 42 -0.93 -11.74 -18.98
CA ILE A 42 -1.60 -10.51 -18.54
C ILE A 42 -2.06 -9.69 -19.75
N ASP A 43 -1.19 -9.47 -20.73
CA ASP A 43 -1.56 -8.74 -21.96
C ASP A 43 -2.74 -9.39 -22.69
N SER A 44 -2.74 -10.73 -22.79
CA SER A 44 -3.84 -11.50 -23.39
C SER A 44 -5.14 -11.38 -22.58
N LEU A 45 -5.05 -11.40 -21.26
CA LEU A 45 -6.18 -11.21 -20.35
C LEU A 45 -6.78 -9.80 -20.53
N GLN A 46 -5.94 -8.76 -20.56
CA GLN A 46 -6.38 -7.38 -20.73
C GLN A 46 -7.04 -7.18 -22.11
N ALA A 47 -6.49 -7.78 -23.17
CA ALA A 47 -7.10 -7.74 -24.50
C ALA A 47 -8.50 -8.39 -24.52
N ALA A 48 -8.70 -9.48 -23.79
CA ALA A 48 -9.98 -10.16 -23.67
C ALA A 48 -11.01 -9.41 -22.81
N LEU A 49 -10.57 -8.74 -21.74
CA LEU A 49 -11.45 -7.98 -20.83
C LEU A 49 -11.82 -6.59 -21.35
N THR A 50 -11.02 -6.04 -22.26
CA THR A 50 -11.20 -4.69 -22.84
C THR A 50 -11.47 -3.59 -21.78
N PRO A 51 -10.56 -3.39 -20.78
CA PRO A 51 -10.82 -2.52 -19.62
C PRO A 51 -11.18 -1.08 -20.02
N THR A 52 -10.45 -0.49 -20.96
CA THR A 52 -10.69 0.88 -21.44
C THR A 52 -12.09 1.04 -22.05
N SER A 53 -12.55 0.04 -22.83
CA SER A 53 -13.91 0.03 -23.39
C SER A 53 -14.96 -0.11 -22.29
N THR A 54 -14.67 -0.91 -21.25
CA THR A 54 -15.53 -1.07 -20.07
C THR A 54 -15.69 0.25 -19.32
N GLY A 55 -14.60 0.92 -18.97
CA GLY A 55 -14.62 2.24 -18.34
C GLY A 55 -15.35 3.29 -19.17
N GLY A 56 -15.06 3.35 -20.48
CA GLY A 56 -15.76 4.24 -21.41
C GLY A 56 -17.26 3.99 -21.50
N ARG A 57 -17.68 2.71 -21.51
CA ARG A 57 -19.10 2.32 -21.49
C ARG A 57 -19.80 2.79 -20.22
N LEU A 58 -19.18 2.55 -19.06
CA LEU A 58 -19.77 2.91 -17.76
C LEU A 58 -19.96 4.42 -17.62
N VAL A 59 -18.98 5.21 -18.05
CA VAL A 59 -19.06 6.68 -18.01
C VAL A 59 -20.01 7.22 -19.07
N GLY A 60 -19.97 6.69 -20.29
CA GLY A 60 -20.79 7.16 -21.41
C GLY A 60 -22.26 6.72 -21.38
N ALA A 61 -22.60 5.70 -20.58
CA ALA A 61 -23.97 5.25 -20.46
C ALA A 61 -24.89 6.34 -19.85
N LYS A 62 -26.12 6.46 -20.36
CA LYS A 62 -27.14 7.28 -19.73
C LYS A 62 -27.64 6.57 -18.47
N ASP A 63 -27.20 7.01 -17.29
CA ASP A 63 -27.58 6.47 -16.00
C ASP A 63 -27.89 7.60 -15.00
N PRO A 64 -29.15 8.03 -14.93
CA PRO A 64 -29.57 9.08 -14.01
C PRO A 64 -29.36 8.76 -12.53
N ASP A 65 -29.32 7.48 -12.17
CA ASP A 65 -29.08 7.05 -10.79
C ASP A 65 -27.60 7.27 -10.42
N ARG A 66 -26.67 6.89 -11.30
CA ARG A 66 -25.25 7.20 -11.17
C ARG A 66 -25.01 8.71 -11.13
N ASP A 67 -25.63 9.47 -12.02
CA ASP A 67 -25.42 10.92 -12.09
C ASP A 67 -25.87 11.61 -10.81
N ARG A 68 -27.00 11.17 -10.21
CA ARG A 68 -27.46 11.63 -8.90
C ARG A 68 -26.47 11.24 -7.79
N LEU A 69 -25.94 10.02 -7.84
CA LEU A 69 -24.96 9.52 -6.87
C LEU A 69 -23.69 10.38 -6.90
N LEU A 70 -23.15 10.65 -8.08
CA LEU A 70 -21.96 11.49 -8.25
C LEU A 70 -22.19 12.90 -7.69
N ALA A 71 -23.33 13.52 -8.04
CA ALA A 71 -23.68 14.84 -7.53
C ALA A 71 -23.83 14.84 -6.01
N ARG A 72 -24.45 13.77 -5.45
CA ARG A 72 -24.66 13.63 -4.01
C ARG A 72 -23.34 13.42 -3.24
N ALA A 73 -22.43 12.59 -3.74
CA ALA A 73 -21.11 12.38 -3.13
C ALA A 73 -20.32 13.70 -3.05
N GLY A 74 -20.31 14.48 -4.15
CA GLY A 74 -19.72 15.80 -4.15
C GLY A 74 -20.40 16.77 -3.18
N ALA A 75 -21.72 16.78 -3.10
CA ALA A 75 -22.44 17.65 -2.17
C ALA A 75 -22.20 17.30 -0.69
N ILE A 76 -22.07 16.00 -0.35
CA ILE A 76 -21.70 15.57 1.01
C ILE A 76 -20.28 16.00 1.34
N TRP A 77 -19.36 15.87 0.39
CA TRP A 77 -18.01 16.37 0.57
C TRP A 77 -18.01 17.87 0.87
N ASP A 78 -18.62 18.66 0.00
CA ASP A 78 -18.66 20.12 0.11
C ASP A 78 -19.30 20.62 1.42
N ALA A 79 -20.38 19.96 1.88
CA ALA A 79 -21.13 20.40 3.04
C ALA A 79 -20.53 19.98 4.40
N ASP A 80 -20.01 18.76 4.47
CA ASP A 80 -19.68 18.14 5.77
C ASP A 80 -18.27 17.60 5.84
N MET A 81 -17.78 16.91 4.78
CA MET A 81 -16.58 16.12 4.86
C MET A 81 -15.31 16.95 4.64
N GLN A 82 -15.36 18.00 3.83
CA GLN A 82 -14.24 18.94 3.66
C GLN A 82 -13.84 19.56 5.00
N GLY A 83 -14.82 20.05 5.78
CA GLY A 83 -14.56 20.62 7.10
C GLY A 83 -13.98 19.61 8.10
N LEU A 84 -14.38 18.33 7.99
CA LEU A 84 -13.81 17.24 8.78
C LEU A 84 -12.36 16.96 8.37
N ALA A 85 -12.06 16.92 7.08
CA ALA A 85 -10.71 16.77 6.55
C ALA A 85 -9.78 17.89 7.02
N ASP A 86 -10.23 19.12 6.93
CA ASP A 86 -9.50 20.29 7.42
C ASP A 86 -9.24 20.23 8.93
N TRP A 87 -10.23 19.73 9.70
CA TRP A 87 -10.06 19.55 11.14
C TRP A 87 -9.01 18.51 11.47
N ILE A 88 -9.03 17.32 10.81
CA ILE A 88 -8.01 16.29 10.99
C ILE A 88 -6.63 16.84 10.61
N GLY A 89 -6.52 17.55 9.48
CA GLY A 89 -5.28 18.16 9.01
C GLY A 89 -4.66 19.18 9.98
N LYS A 90 -5.52 19.94 10.68
CA LYS A 90 -5.09 20.89 11.72
C LYS A 90 -4.82 20.25 13.09
N ASN A 91 -5.17 18.98 13.26
CA ASN A 91 -5.00 18.22 14.50
C ASN A 91 -4.23 16.92 14.24
N PRO A 92 -3.02 16.97 13.65
CA PRO A 92 -2.30 15.78 13.24
C PRO A 92 -1.94 14.90 14.42
N GLU A 93 -2.06 13.59 14.23
CA GLU A 93 -1.68 12.55 15.18
C GLU A 93 -0.86 11.50 14.44
N VAL A 94 0.33 11.19 14.96
CA VAL A 94 1.19 10.16 14.37
C VAL A 94 0.58 8.77 14.53
N GLY A 95 0.96 7.85 13.67
CA GLY A 95 0.52 6.47 13.72
C GLY A 95 0.59 5.85 15.12
N TRP A 96 -0.41 5.03 15.45
CA TRP A 96 -0.69 4.41 16.75
C TRP A 96 -1.15 5.40 17.84
N LYS A 97 -1.37 6.66 17.53
CA LYS A 97 -1.82 7.69 18.47
C LYS A 97 -2.97 8.54 17.93
N GLU A 98 -3.68 8.07 16.92
CA GLU A 98 -4.75 8.78 16.19
C GLU A 98 -6.08 8.77 16.96
N PHE A 99 -6.04 8.95 18.28
CA PHE A 99 -7.21 8.80 19.15
C PHE A 99 -8.29 9.85 18.90
N ARG A 100 -7.91 11.11 18.65
CA ARG A 100 -8.88 12.20 18.40
C ARG A 100 -9.50 12.07 17.02
N ALA A 101 -8.69 11.70 16.02
CA ALA A 101 -9.18 11.43 14.67
C ALA A 101 -10.20 10.28 14.69
N VAL A 102 -9.84 9.14 15.30
CA VAL A 102 -10.73 7.98 15.41
C VAL A 102 -12.01 8.30 16.18
N ASP A 103 -11.93 8.97 17.34
CA ASP A 103 -13.10 9.34 18.13
C ASP A 103 -14.08 10.20 17.30
N THR A 104 -13.55 11.15 16.52
CA THR A 104 -14.33 12.03 15.65
C THR A 104 -14.96 11.24 14.50
N LEU A 105 -14.17 10.41 13.80
CA LEU A 105 -14.66 9.59 12.68
C LEU A 105 -15.74 8.61 13.15
N VAL A 106 -15.53 7.93 14.28
CA VAL A 106 -16.50 7.00 14.87
C VAL A 106 -17.82 7.69 15.24
N LYS A 107 -17.75 8.90 15.82
CA LYS A 107 -18.96 9.70 16.10
C LYS A 107 -19.73 10.06 14.83
N VAL A 108 -19.04 10.47 13.78
CA VAL A 108 -19.66 10.77 12.47
C VAL A 108 -20.33 9.53 11.89
N LEU A 109 -19.65 8.39 11.91
CA LEU A 109 -20.18 7.13 11.37
C LEU A 109 -21.40 6.63 12.15
N ARG A 110 -21.34 6.64 13.49
CA ARG A 110 -22.47 6.25 14.35
C ARG A 110 -23.68 7.16 14.15
N LYS A 111 -23.46 8.48 14.07
CA LYS A 111 -24.53 9.46 13.76
C LYS A 111 -25.20 9.15 12.43
N ASN A 112 -24.46 8.61 11.47
CA ASN A 112 -24.98 8.23 10.17
C ASN A 112 -25.48 6.77 10.10
N GLY A 113 -25.67 6.11 11.24
CA GLY A 113 -26.31 4.80 11.33
C GLY A 113 -25.42 3.61 11.00
N PHE A 114 -24.09 3.77 11.06
CA PHE A 114 -23.15 2.65 11.01
C PHE A 114 -22.99 2.05 12.42
N THR A 115 -22.91 0.72 12.49
CA THR A 115 -22.37 0.02 13.66
C THR A 115 -20.86 0.07 13.58
N VAL A 116 -20.19 0.53 14.63
CA VAL A 116 -18.73 0.71 14.62
C VAL A 116 -18.07 -0.08 15.73
N ASP A 117 -17.16 -0.96 15.32
CA ASP A 117 -16.32 -1.81 16.15
C ASP A 117 -14.94 -1.16 16.24
N THR A 118 -14.52 -0.78 17.42
CA THR A 118 -13.21 -0.12 17.66
C THR A 118 -12.23 -1.09 18.29
N GLY A 119 -10.92 -0.83 18.10
CA GLY A 119 -9.88 -1.75 18.58
C GLY A 119 -9.76 -3.01 17.73
N SER A 120 -10.16 -2.94 16.45
CA SER A 120 -10.15 -4.06 15.52
C SER A 120 -8.75 -4.68 15.40
N ALA A 121 -8.66 -6.01 15.33
CA ALA A 121 -7.40 -6.77 15.34
C ALA A 121 -6.50 -6.50 16.57
N GLY A 122 -7.05 -5.99 17.68
CA GLY A 122 -6.31 -5.61 18.87
C GLY A 122 -5.55 -4.28 18.74
N LEU A 123 -5.79 -3.51 17.66
CA LEU A 123 -5.15 -2.24 17.38
C LEU A 123 -6.01 -1.08 17.94
N PRO A 124 -5.52 -0.31 18.93
CA PRO A 124 -6.36 0.65 19.69
C PRO A 124 -7.05 1.70 18.83
N THR A 125 -6.39 2.13 17.74
CA THR A 125 -6.90 3.17 16.85
C THR A 125 -7.50 2.64 15.55
N ALA A 126 -7.57 1.30 15.35
CA ALA A 126 -8.27 0.71 14.22
C ALA A 126 -9.77 0.56 14.51
N PHE A 127 -10.59 0.68 13.45
CA PHE A 127 -12.03 0.43 13.55
C PHE A 127 -12.58 -0.23 12.29
N VAL A 128 -13.75 -0.88 12.43
CA VAL A 128 -14.56 -1.32 11.29
C VAL A 128 -15.99 -0.79 11.48
N ALA A 129 -16.42 0.02 10.54
CA ALA A 129 -17.80 0.52 10.50
C ALA A 129 -18.59 -0.26 9.45
N ARG A 130 -19.76 -0.77 9.83
CA ARG A 130 -20.64 -1.59 8.97
C ARG A 130 -22.04 -1.03 8.91
N TRP A 131 -22.62 -1.05 7.72
CA TRP A 131 -24.02 -0.78 7.49
C TRP A 131 -24.59 -1.84 6.52
N VAL A 132 -25.75 -2.38 6.85
CA VAL A 132 -26.45 -3.35 6.02
C VAL A 132 -27.70 -2.69 5.45
N SER A 133 -27.95 -2.87 4.16
CA SER A 133 -29.13 -2.33 3.50
C SER A 133 -30.42 -2.90 4.12
N PRO A 134 -31.46 -2.07 4.30
CA PRO A 134 -32.78 -2.55 4.66
C PRO A 134 -33.39 -3.56 3.69
N ALA A 135 -32.90 -3.60 2.44
CA ALA A 135 -33.27 -4.58 1.44
C ALA A 135 -32.64 -5.98 1.67
N GLY A 136 -31.79 -6.11 2.68
CA GLY A 136 -31.15 -7.36 3.09
C GLY A 136 -29.66 -7.44 2.76
N ALA A 137 -28.98 -8.42 3.36
CA ALA A 137 -27.55 -8.66 3.23
C ALA A 137 -27.16 -9.52 1.99
N GLY A 138 -28.11 -9.90 1.15
CA GLY A 138 -27.91 -10.84 0.02
C GLY A 138 -27.12 -10.27 -1.18
N GLY A 139 -26.50 -9.10 -1.03
CA GLY A 139 -25.64 -8.48 -2.04
C GLY A 139 -24.17 -8.42 -1.62
N PRO A 140 -23.31 -7.76 -2.41
CA PRO A 140 -21.88 -7.61 -2.10
C PRO A 140 -21.66 -6.74 -0.86
N VAL A 141 -20.53 -6.97 -0.20
CA VAL A 141 -19.97 -6.07 0.81
C VAL A 141 -19.01 -5.10 0.13
N LEU A 142 -19.41 -3.84 0.09
CA LEU A 142 -18.68 -2.76 -0.57
C LEU A 142 -17.75 -2.11 0.45
N GLY A 143 -16.45 -2.37 0.31
CA GLY A 143 -15.43 -1.94 1.27
C GLY A 143 -14.73 -0.66 0.87
N LEU A 144 -14.46 0.20 1.86
CA LEU A 144 -13.66 1.40 1.73
C LEU A 144 -12.56 1.38 2.79
N ILE A 145 -11.32 1.65 2.39
CA ILE A 145 -10.21 1.84 3.32
C ILE A 145 -10.09 3.32 3.65
N ALA A 146 -9.85 3.62 4.91
CA ALA A 146 -9.81 4.95 5.47
C ALA A 146 -8.56 5.10 6.35
N GLU A 147 -7.61 5.90 5.91
CA GLU A 147 -6.39 6.30 6.63
C GLU A 147 -6.59 7.66 7.30
N TYR A 148 -5.81 7.95 8.35
CA TYR A 148 -5.95 9.21 9.13
C TYR A 148 -4.73 9.55 9.97
N ASP A 149 -3.62 8.84 9.84
CA ASP A 149 -2.39 9.13 10.55
C ASP A 149 -1.56 10.21 9.86
N ALA A 150 -0.63 10.80 10.61
CA ALA A 150 0.26 11.86 10.18
C ALA A 150 1.72 11.41 10.24
N LEU A 151 2.51 11.95 9.33
CA LEU A 151 3.97 11.82 9.33
C LEU A 151 4.60 12.42 10.59
N ARG A 152 5.75 11.88 10.98
CA ARG A 152 6.64 12.51 11.97
C ARG A 152 7.52 13.55 11.27
N GLY A 153 7.24 14.81 11.48
CA GLY A 153 8.09 15.90 11.00
C GLY A 153 9.08 16.38 12.05
N THR A 154 10.11 17.10 11.62
CA THR A 154 11.09 17.74 12.52
C THR A 154 10.49 18.82 13.43
N MET A 155 9.40 19.45 13.00
CA MET A 155 8.66 20.49 13.73
C MET A 155 7.37 19.97 14.39
N GLY A 156 7.13 18.67 14.37
CA GLY A 156 5.92 18.04 14.87
C GLY A 156 5.24 17.18 13.81
N ALA A 157 4.12 16.57 14.18
CA ALA A 157 3.33 15.77 13.26
C ALA A 157 2.68 16.63 12.18
N PHE A 158 2.59 16.13 10.94
CA PHE A 158 1.94 16.82 9.83
C PHE A 158 1.41 15.84 8.78
N HIS A 159 0.30 16.17 8.11
CA HIS A 159 -0.28 15.32 7.06
C HIS A 159 0.37 15.59 5.69
N GLY A 160 1.66 15.31 5.57
CA GLY A 160 2.42 15.49 4.33
C GLY A 160 2.06 14.52 3.21
N ASP A 161 1.19 13.56 3.51
CA ASP A 161 0.59 12.63 2.54
C ASP A 161 -0.94 12.73 2.49
N GLN A 162 -1.47 13.80 3.03
CA GLN A 162 -2.89 14.19 3.00
C GLN A 162 -3.86 13.10 3.53
N HIS A 163 -3.41 12.21 4.45
CA HIS A 163 -4.30 11.23 5.10
C HIS A 163 -5.43 11.89 5.90
N ASN A 164 -5.33 13.19 6.17
CA ASN A 164 -6.42 13.96 6.75
C ASN A 164 -7.71 13.94 5.93
N ALA A 165 -7.62 13.71 4.61
CA ALA A 165 -8.77 13.73 3.72
C ALA A 165 -9.31 12.32 3.37
N GLN A 166 -8.50 11.26 3.47
CA GLN A 166 -8.87 9.93 2.98
C GLN A 166 -10.11 9.36 3.70
N SER A 167 -10.15 9.43 5.02
CA SER A 167 -11.32 8.98 5.79
C SER A 167 -12.58 9.80 5.49
N PRO A 168 -12.54 11.13 5.46
CA PRO A 168 -13.66 11.96 5.00
C PRO A 168 -14.14 11.65 3.59
N VAL A 169 -13.23 11.39 2.64
CA VAL A 169 -13.54 10.96 1.27
C VAL A 169 -14.30 9.63 1.28
N ALA A 170 -13.79 8.63 2.00
CA ALA A 170 -14.43 7.33 2.14
C ALA A 170 -15.84 7.44 2.75
N ILE A 171 -16.01 8.30 3.76
CA ILE A 171 -17.31 8.54 4.38
C ILE A 171 -18.27 9.24 3.40
N ALA A 172 -17.82 10.24 2.64
CA ALA A 172 -18.64 10.91 1.63
C ALA A 172 -19.17 9.92 0.58
N ALA A 173 -18.28 9.07 0.06
CA ALA A 173 -18.64 8.04 -0.90
C ALA A 173 -19.63 7.02 -0.31
N ALA A 174 -19.38 6.56 0.92
CA ALA A 174 -20.22 5.59 1.61
C ALA A 174 -21.62 6.14 1.89
N LEU A 175 -21.74 7.40 2.31
CA LEU A 175 -23.05 8.03 2.62
C LEU A 175 -23.88 8.22 1.36
N ALA A 176 -23.28 8.70 0.28
CA ALA A 176 -23.99 8.84 -1.00
C ALA A 176 -24.47 7.47 -1.51
N LEU A 177 -23.61 6.44 -1.45
CA LEU A 177 -23.97 5.08 -1.85
C LEU A 177 -25.05 4.48 -0.96
N LYS A 178 -24.99 4.70 0.35
CA LYS A 178 -26.01 4.28 1.31
C LYS A 178 -27.39 4.87 0.96
N GLU A 179 -27.47 6.18 0.70
CA GLU A 179 -28.70 6.85 0.28
C GLU A 179 -29.27 6.23 -1.00
N GLN A 180 -28.39 5.97 -1.98
CA GLN A 180 -28.77 5.33 -3.25
C GLN A 180 -29.28 3.89 -3.04
N MET A 181 -28.60 3.11 -2.18
CA MET A 181 -29.02 1.74 -1.86
C MET A 181 -30.39 1.71 -1.20
N ILE A 182 -30.67 2.65 -0.29
CA ILE A 182 -32.00 2.78 0.34
C ILE A 182 -33.05 3.15 -0.71
N ALA A 183 -32.82 4.19 -1.49
CA ALA A 183 -33.77 4.69 -2.48
C ALA A 183 -34.17 3.64 -3.52
N ARG A 184 -33.20 2.83 -3.95
CA ARG A 184 -33.39 1.78 -4.96
C ARG A 184 -33.66 0.39 -4.39
N LYS A 185 -33.73 0.25 -3.07
CA LYS A 185 -33.89 -1.05 -2.38
C LYS A 185 -32.87 -2.10 -2.84
N LEU A 186 -31.60 -1.68 -2.97
CA LEU A 186 -30.51 -2.56 -3.36
C LEU A 186 -30.00 -3.32 -2.15
N PRO A 187 -29.91 -4.68 -2.20
CA PRO A 187 -29.35 -5.47 -1.09
C PRO A 187 -27.82 -5.39 -1.06
N GLY A 188 -27.24 -5.64 0.10
CA GLY A 188 -25.78 -5.65 0.32
C GLY A 188 -25.39 -4.87 1.56
N ALA A 189 -24.11 -4.67 1.74
CA ALA A 189 -23.55 -3.95 2.88
C ALA A 189 -22.45 -2.99 2.45
N ILE A 190 -22.22 -1.97 3.26
CA ILE A 190 -21.06 -1.07 3.16
C ILE A 190 -20.19 -1.29 4.39
N ALA A 191 -18.88 -1.42 4.20
CA ALA A 191 -17.90 -1.53 5.28
C ALA A 191 -16.82 -0.48 5.09
N ILE A 192 -16.52 0.32 6.14
CA ILE A 192 -15.40 1.24 6.17
C ILE A 192 -14.39 0.69 7.16
N TYR A 193 -13.18 0.47 6.69
CA TYR A 193 -12.05 -0.06 7.44
C TYR A 193 -11.13 1.10 7.81
N GLY A 194 -11.16 1.52 9.06
CA GLY A 194 -10.25 2.51 9.61
C GLY A 194 -8.90 1.87 9.90
N THR A 195 -7.91 2.23 9.10
CA THR A 195 -6.56 1.64 9.13
C THR A 195 -5.54 2.66 9.60
N PRO A 196 -5.10 2.59 10.87
CA PRO A 196 -4.10 3.51 11.43
C PRO A 196 -2.69 3.22 10.93
N ALA A 197 -1.76 4.12 11.26
CA ALA A 197 -0.33 3.88 11.24
C ALA A 197 0.22 3.39 9.89
N GLU A 198 -0.19 4.03 8.80
CA GLU A 198 0.37 3.79 7.47
C GLU A 198 1.82 4.28 7.41
N GLU A 199 2.08 5.45 7.97
CA GLU A 199 3.35 6.18 7.93
C GLU A 199 4.40 5.67 8.94
N VAL A 200 4.04 4.72 9.79
CA VAL A 200 4.95 4.19 10.82
C VAL A 200 4.73 2.69 11.02
N GLY A 201 5.81 1.91 10.98
CA GLY A 201 5.73 0.47 11.28
C GLY A 201 5.30 0.18 12.71
N PRO A 202 4.68 -0.97 12.96
CA PRO A 202 4.29 -2.01 12.00
C PRO A 202 3.06 -1.61 11.17
N PRO A 203 2.94 -2.06 9.90
CA PRO A 203 1.83 -1.66 9.03
C PRO A 203 0.50 -2.26 9.50
N ALA A 204 -0.44 -1.41 9.88
CA ALA A 204 -1.72 -1.85 10.45
C ALA A 204 -2.54 -2.72 9.49
N LYS A 205 -2.53 -2.42 8.19
CA LYS A 205 -3.28 -3.18 7.18
C LYS A 205 -2.78 -4.62 7.07
N SER A 206 -1.47 -4.86 7.20
CA SER A 206 -0.91 -6.21 7.24
C SER A 206 -1.40 -6.99 8.46
N ILE A 207 -1.40 -6.37 9.65
CA ILE A 207 -1.91 -6.98 10.89
C ILE A 207 -3.42 -7.26 10.76
N MET A 208 -4.20 -6.30 10.27
CA MET A 208 -5.64 -6.45 10.06
C MET A 208 -5.95 -7.55 9.04
N ARG A 209 -5.15 -7.67 7.97
CA ARG A 209 -5.26 -8.75 6.99
C ARG A 209 -5.02 -10.12 7.62
N GLN A 210 -3.94 -10.26 8.39
CA GLN A 210 -3.61 -11.51 9.09
C GLN A 210 -4.69 -11.90 10.09
N ALA A 211 -5.30 -10.93 10.78
CA ALA A 211 -6.46 -11.13 11.65
C ALA A 211 -7.77 -11.41 10.89
N GLY A 212 -7.76 -11.37 9.55
CA GLY A 212 -8.93 -11.66 8.73
C GLY A 212 -9.97 -10.55 8.69
N ILE A 213 -9.63 -9.31 9.04
CA ILE A 213 -10.57 -8.17 9.11
C ILE A 213 -11.22 -7.86 7.76
N PHE A 214 -10.48 -8.02 6.65
CA PHE A 214 -10.99 -7.78 5.30
C PHE A 214 -11.76 -8.96 4.71
N LYS A 215 -11.81 -10.12 5.39
CA LYS A 215 -12.56 -11.29 4.92
C LYS A 215 -14.04 -10.95 4.79
N GLY A 216 -14.61 -11.30 3.64
CA GLY A 216 -16.01 -11.04 3.33
C GLY A 216 -16.25 -9.71 2.61
N ALA A 217 -15.28 -8.82 2.48
CA ALA A 217 -15.35 -7.72 1.52
C ALA A 217 -15.36 -8.27 0.09
N SER A 218 -16.24 -7.74 -0.76
CA SER A 218 -16.34 -8.17 -2.16
C SER A 218 -15.47 -7.33 -3.09
N ILE A 219 -15.17 -6.12 -2.69
CA ILE A 219 -14.29 -5.14 -3.34
C ILE A 219 -13.80 -4.16 -2.27
N LEU A 220 -12.61 -3.63 -2.45
CA LEU A 220 -12.05 -2.55 -1.63
C LEU A 220 -11.66 -1.37 -2.51
N VAL A 221 -12.05 -0.17 -2.11
CA VAL A 221 -11.59 1.07 -2.74
C VAL A 221 -10.99 2.01 -1.69
N ARG A 222 -9.97 2.77 -2.08
CA ARG A 222 -9.38 3.81 -1.23
C ARG A 222 -9.08 5.06 -2.04
N SER A 223 -8.99 6.20 -1.38
CA SER A 223 -8.40 7.42 -1.92
C SER A 223 -6.95 7.55 -1.46
N HIS A 224 -6.12 8.19 -2.25
CA HIS A 224 -4.78 8.62 -1.83
C HIS A 224 -4.42 9.96 -2.48
N SER A 225 -3.60 10.76 -1.80
CA SER A 225 -3.05 11.99 -2.34
C SER A 225 -2.19 11.74 -3.58
N SER A 226 -2.19 12.67 -4.51
CA SER A 226 -1.29 12.61 -5.66
C SER A 226 -1.06 13.98 -6.27
N PRO A 227 0.14 14.27 -6.78
CA PRO A 227 0.37 15.44 -7.62
C PRO A 227 -0.23 15.29 -9.03
N GLU A 228 -0.58 14.08 -9.46
CA GLU A 228 -1.10 13.77 -10.79
C GLU A 228 -2.27 12.79 -10.72
N THR A 229 -3.16 12.90 -11.70
CA THR A 229 -4.22 11.90 -11.91
C THR A 229 -3.70 10.83 -12.86
N ALA A 230 -3.15 9.76 -12.32
CA ALA A 230 -2.56 8.65 -13.07
C ALA A 230 -3.25 7.33 -12.75
N ARG A 231 -3.02 6.32 -13.58
CA ARG A 231 -3.53 4.97 -13.36
C ARG A 231 -2.43 3.94 -13.49
N SER A 232 -2.59 2.82 -12.78
CA SER A 232 -1.67 1.71 -12.87
C SER A 232 -1.97 0.83 -14.09
N ARG A 233 -0.92 0.21 -14.62
CA ARG A 233 -1.06 -0.88 -15.57
C ARG A 233 -1.50 -2.14 -14.83
N ALA A 234 -2.41 -2.91 -15.42
CA ALA A 234 -2.83 -4.19 -14.86
C ALA A 234 -1.66 -5.17 -14.68
N GLY A 235 -1.70 -5.93 -13.62
CA GLY A 235 -0.71 -6.93 -13.29
C GLY A 235 -0.35 -6.95 -11.81
N PHE A 236 0.90 -7.28 -11.54
CA PHE A 236 1.50 -7.18 -10.21
C PHE A 236 2.77 -6.34 -10.30
N GLY A 237 3.17 -5.76 -9.20
CA GLY A 237 4.34 -4.89 -9.15
C GLY A 237 4.61 -4.41 -7.74
N ILE A 238 5.69 -3.68 -7.63
CA ILE A 238 6.23 -3.22 -6.36
C ILE A 238 6.12 -1.71 -6.33
N CYS A 239 5.35 -1.22 -5.41
CA CYS A 239 5.31 0.21 -5.14
C CYS A 239 6.60 0.64 -4.42
N CYS A 240 6.85 0.03 -3.29
CA CYS A 240 7.83 0.51 -2.32
C CYS A 240 8.84 -0.54 -1.91
N LEU A 241 9.08 -1.54 -2.71
CA LEU A 241 9.79 -2.78 -2.41
C LEU A 241 9.07 -3.63 -1.36
N ASN A 242 9.25 -4.95 -1.43
CA ASN A 242 8.85 -5.81 -0.34
C ASN A 242 9.75 -5.56 0.87
N ILE A 243 9.17 -5.46 2.07
CA ILE A 243 9.88 -5.13 3.30
C ILE A 243 9.58 -6.18 4.36
N ASN A 244 10.61 -6.59 5.11
CA ASN A 244 10.48 -7.23 6.41
C ASN A 244 11.07 -6.31 7.48
N GLU A 245 10.29 -6.05 8.52
CA GLU A 245 10.71 -5.31 9.70
C GLU A 245 10.94 -6.30 10.84
N VAL A 246 12.19 -6.39 11.30
CA VAL A 246 12.60 -7.47 12.21
C VAL A 246 13.44 -6.93 13.35
N LYS A 247 12.99 -7.20 14.59
CA LYS A 247 13.79 -6.99 15.79
C LYS A 247 14.44 -8.31 16.22
N TYR A 248 15.74 -8.25 16.42
CA TYR A 248 16.54 -9.32 17.00
C TYR A 248 16.85 -8.95 18.44
N ILE A 249 16.20 -9.63 19.37
CA ILE A 249 16.24 -9.33 20.79
C ILE A 249 17.14 -10.36 21.47
N PHE A 250 18.34 -9.94 21.86
CA PHE A 250 19.29 -10.78 22.56
C PHE A 250 19.07 -10.65 24.08
N THR A 251 19.04 -11.81 24.75
CA THR A 251 18.89 -11.92 26.19
C THR A 251 20.09 -12.66 26.76
N GLY A 252 20.76 -12.03 27.69
CA GLY A 252 21.95 -12.55 28.37
C GLY A 252 21.74 -12.72 29.86
N ARG A 253 22.82 -12.51 30.62
CA ARG A 253 22.80 -12.56 32.08
C ARG A 253 23.66 -11.43 32.64
N PRO A 254 23.12 -10.56 33.52
CA PRO A 254 23.87 -9.45 34.08
C PRO A 254 24.94 -9.94 35.05
N SER A 255 26.01 -9.18 35.17
CA SER A 255 27.07 -9.38 36.17
C SER A 255 27.85 -8.08 36.36
N HIS A 256 28.49 -7.94 37.50
CA HIS A 256 29.40 -6.82 37.72
C HIS A 256 30.66 -6.97 36.85
N GLN A 257 31.19 -5.87 36.35
CA GLN A 257 32.38 -5.83 35.49
C GLN A 257 33.56 -6.63 36.05
N LEU A 258 33.81 -6.56 37.35
CA LEU A 258 34.91 -7.28 38.01
C LEU A 258 34.70 -8.80 38.15
N SER A 259 33.50 -9.30 37.79
CA SER A 259 33.15 -10.72 37.79
C SER A 259 32.41 -11.08 36.49
N SER A 260 32.78 -10.45 35.36
CA SER A 260 32.11 -10.56 34.05
C SER A 260 32.00 -12.00 33.54
N TRP A 261 32.90 -12.90 33.94
CA TRP A 261 32.84 -14.34 33.61
C TRP A 261 31.58 -15.05 34.10
N ASN A 262 30.87 -14.47 35.08
CA ASN A 262 29.59 -14.95 35.55
C ASN A 262 28.41 -14.45 34.68
N GLY A 263 28.63 -13.45 33.82
CA GLY A 263 27.65 -12.87 32.94
C GLY A 263 27.54 -13.58 31.58
N ARG A 264 26.57 -13.10 30.77
CA ARG A 264 26.45 -13.38 29.33
C ARG A 264 26.07 -12.08 28.68
N ASN A 265 26.95 -11.55 27.85
CA ASN A 265 26.81 -10.18 27.33
C ASN A 265 25.92 -10.15 26.08
N ALA A 266 24.70 -9.62 26.25
CA ALA A 266 23.76 -9.48 25.13
C ALA A 266 24.22 -8.45 24.08
N LEU A 267 24.96 -7.40 24.50
CA LEU A 267 25.51 -6.41 23.56
C LEU A 267 26.59 -7.02 22.66
N GLU A 268 27.44 -7.90 23.19
CA GLU A 268 28.43 -8.64 22.37
C GLU A 268 27.71 -9.46 21.28
N ALA A 269 26.62 -10.15 21.63
CA ALA A 269 25.80 -10.87 20.66
C ALA A 269 25.24 -9.94 19.57
N ALA A 270 24.71 -8.78 19.96
CA ALA A 270 24.18 -7.77 19.05
C ALA A 270 25.25 -7.23 18.10
N VAL A 271 26.46 -6.93 18.61
CA VAL A 271 27.59 -6.45 17.80
C VAL A 271 28.10 -7.52 16.85
N HIS A 272 28.26 -8.77 17.29
CA HIS A 272 28.61 -9.89 16.43
C HIS A 272 27.60 -10.10 15.33
N PHE A 273 26.31 -10.05 15.63
CA PHE A 273 25.25 -10.13 14.63
C PHE A 273 25.31 -8.98 13.64
N TYR A 274 25.42 -7.73 14.10
CA TYR A 274 25.48 -6.55 13.24
C TYR A 274 26.66 -6.64 12.25
N THR A 275 27.84 -7.04 12.73
CA THR A 275 29.04 -7.25 11.91
C THR A 275 28.87 -8.42 10.92
N ALA A 276 28.21 -9.50 11.35
CA ALA A 276 27.92 -10.64 10.47
C ALA A 276 27.00 -10.24 9.32
N VAL A 277 25.98 -9.41 9.56
CA VAL A 277 25.11 -8.87 8.51
C VAL A 277 25.91 -8.05 7.49
N ASP A 278 26.87 -7.23 7.93
CA ASP A 278 27.74 -6.49 7.01
C ASP A 278 28.57 -7.44 6.13
N GLY A 279 29.07 -8.54 6.67
CA GLY A 279 29.76 -9.57 5.91
C GLY A 279 28.86 -10.27 4.89
N LEU A 280 27.56 -10.47 5.21
CA LEU A 280 26.60 -11.09 4.31
C LEU A 280 26.20 -10.20 3.13
N ARG A 281 26.35 -8.87 3.22
CA ARG A 281 25.93 -7.94 2.15
C ARG A 281 26.60 -8.27 0.80
N SER A 282 27.83 -8.72 0.80
CA SER A 282 28.57 -9.10 -0.42
C SER A 282 28.03 -10.37 -1.10
N THR A 283 27.23 -11.16 -0.39
CA THR A 283 26.63 -12.39 -0.90
C THR A 283 25.20 -12.19 -1.40
N PHE A 284 24.60 -11.04 -1.12
CA PHE A 284 23.27 -10.70 -1.58
C PHE A 284 23.32 -9.96 -2.93
N ARG A 285 22.24 -10.05 -3.68
CA ARG A 285 22.06 -9.29 -4.91
C ARG A 285 22.10 -7.77 -4.62
N PRO A 286 22.62 -6.95 -5.54
CA PRO A 286 22.88 -5.52 -5.30
C PRO A 286 21.60 -4.71 -5.03
N GLU A 287 20.43 -5.22 -5.40
CA GLU A 287 19.14 -4.58 -5.14
C GLU A 287 18.69 -4.69 -3.68
N ALA A 288 19.37 -5.52 -2.88
CA ALA A 288 19.03 -5.66 -1.45
C ALA A 288 19.37 -4.37 -0.69
N SER A 289 18.38 -3.83 0.01
CA SER A 289 18.55 -2.70 0.93
C SER A 289 18.31 -3.16 2.36
N ILE A 290 19.37 -3.14 3.16
CA ILE A 290 19.36 -3.64 4.54
C ILE A 290 19.87 -2.51 5.43
N GLN A 291 19.00 -1.95 6.26
CA GLN A 291 19.31 -0.86 7.18
C GLN A 291 18.92 -1.26 8.61
N GLY A 292 19.80 -0.99 9.56
CA GLY A 292 19.58 -1.36 10.94
C GLY A 292 20.19 -0.40 11.94
N VAL A 293 19.65 -0.45 13.16
CA VAL A 293 20.10 0.32 14.32
C VAL A 293 20.15 -0.59 15.54
N ILE A 294 20.89 -0.19 16.57
CA ILE A 294 20.89 -0.83 17.89
C ILE A 294 20.19 0.12 18.88
N PRO A 295 18.86 0.03 19.04
CA PRO A 295 18.11 0.93 19.92
C PRO A 295 18.32 0.64 21.42
N GLU A 296 18.75 -0.59 21.78
CA GLU A 296 19.04 -0.99 23.15
C GLU A 296 20.39 -1.74 23.20
N GLY A 297 21.32 -1.29 24.04
CA GLY A 297 22.66 -1.87 24.11
C GLY A 297 23.26 -1.91 25.52
N GLY A 298 22.43 -1.87 26.56
CA GLY A 298 22.85 -1.84 27.96
C GLY A 298 22.63 -0.49 28.62
N ILE A 299 22.97 -0.40 29.94
CA ILE A 299 22.66 0.77 30.77
C ILE A 299 23.94 1.47 31.26
N ALA A 300 24.95 0.73 31.68
CA ALA A 300 26.20 1.28 32.22
C ALA A 300 27.39 0.36 31.96
N PRO A 301 28.63 0.91 31.75
CA PRO A 301 29.80 0.12 31.39
C PRO A 301 30.26 -0.87 32.46
N ASN A 302 29.92 -0.64 33.73
CA ASN A 302 30.28 -1.50 34.83
C ASN A 302 29.30 -2.67 35.09
N VAL A 303 28.31 -2.83 34.25
CA VAL A 303 27.32 -3.92 34.28
C VAL A 303 27.32 -4.65 32.94
N VAL A 304 27.49 -5.97 32.95
CA VAL A 304 27.35 -6.79 31.73
C VAL A 304 25.91 -6.67 31.23
N PRO A 305 25.68 -6.20 29.99
CA PRO A 305 24.33 -6.05 29.43
C PRO A 305 23.60 -7.40 29.32
N ASP A 306 22.44 -7.49 29.93
CA ASP A 306 21.57 -8.66 29.88
C ASP A 306 20.50 -8.59 28.77
N ARG A 307 20.36 -7.43 28.15
CA ARG A 307 19.46 -7.21 27.04
C ARG A 307 20.08 -6.28 26.00
N ALA A 308 19.96 -6.65 24.72
CA ALA A 308 20.25 -5.79 23.57
C ALA A 308 19.26 -6.05 22.45
N VAL A 309 18.93 -5.03 21.66
CA VAL A 309 18.02 -5.12 20.52
C VAL A 309 18.71 -4.56 19.30
N VAL A 310 18.63 -5.29 18.18
CA VAL A 310 18.98 -4.81 16.85
C VAL A 310 17.70 -4.79 16.02
N ASP A 311 17.40 -3.65 15.42
CA ASP A 311 16.19 -3.44 14.59
C ASP A 311 16.59 -3.22 13.14
N TYR A 312 16.05 -4.05 12.22
CA TYR A 312 16.36 -4.01 10.81
C TYR A 312 15.13 -3.84 9.93
N TYR A 313 15.24 -2.96 8.92
CA TYR A 313 14.41 -2.94 7.73
C TYR A 313 15.15 -3.62 6.59
N ILE A 314 14.58 -4.71 6.09
CA ILE A 314 15.15 -5.53 5.03
C ILE A 314 14.24 -5.38 3.81
N ARG A 315 14.78 -4.89 2.69
CA ARG A 315 14.02 -4.57 1.47
C ARG A 315 14.59 -5.29 0.27
N TYR A 316 13.71 -5.82 -0.56
CA TYR A 316 14.07 -6.39 -1.85
C TYR A 316 12.91 -6.25 -2.85
N PRO A 317 13.18 -6.15 -4.17
CA PRO A 317 12.14 -6.03 -5.20
C PRO A 317 11.07 -7.12 -5.15
N ASP A 318 11.41 -8.39 -4.93
CA ASP A 318 10.44 -9.48 -4.81
C ASP A 318 10.45 -10.16 -3.43
N GLY A 319 9.29 -10.69 -3.05
CA GLY A 319 9.11 -11.33 -1.75
C GLY A 319 9.83 -12.67 -1.60
N VAL A 320 10.19 -13.34 -2.70
CA VAL A 320 10.86 -14.66 -2.65
C VAL A 320 12.30 -14.51 -2.19
N TYR A 321 13.05 -13.63 -2.85
CA TYR A 321 14.45 -13.41 -2.46
C TYR A 321 14.57 -12.64 -1.14
N LEU A 322 13.60 -11.77 -0.83
CA LEU A 322 13.51 -11.13 0.49
C LEU A 322 13.47 -12.14 1.63
N GLN A 323 12.71 -13.25 1.48
CA GLN A 323 12.66 -14.31 2.50
C GLN A 323 14.01 -15.02 2.62
N HIS A 324 14.75 -15.20 1.52
CA HIS A 324 16.11 -15.75 1.57
C HIS A 324 17.06 -14.85 2.35
N ILE A 325 17.10 -13.54 2.06
CA ILE A 325 17.91 -12.56 2.81
C ILE A 325 17.58 -12.64 4.31
N THR A 326 16.29 -12.61 4.64
CA THR A 326 15.83 -12.64 6.03
C THR A 326 16.25 -13.93 6.74
N ALA A 327 16.15 -15.08 6.08
CA ALA A 327 16.56 -16.36 6.64
C ALA A 327 18.08 -16.42 6.92
N MET A 328 18.91 -15.86 6.03
CA MET A 328 20.35 -15.74 6.24
C MET A 328 20.68 -14.86 7.45
N MET A 329 19.99 -13.73 7.60
CA MET A 329 20.14 -12.85 8.77
C MET A 329 19.70 -13.53 10.05
N ASP A 330 18.60 -14.29 10.05
CA ASP A 330 18.14 -15.07 11.18
C ASP A 330 19.20 -16.10 11.64
N ASN A 331 19.86 -16.75 10.68
CA ASN A 331 20.93 -17.70 10.98
C ASN A 331 22.14 -17.00 11.59
N ALA A 332 22.52 -15.82 11.09
CA ALA A 332 23.58 -15.00 11.66
C ALA A 332 23.26 -14.58 13.11
N ALA A 333 22.01 -14.21 13.41
CA ALA A 333 21.56 -13.87 14.76
C ALA A 333 21.64 -15.07 15.72
N ARG A 334 21.22 -16.27 15.26
CA ARG A 334 21.33 -17.50 16.05
C ARG A 334 22.79 -17.88 16.30
N ALA A 335 23.66 -17.73 15.29
CA ALA A 335 25.09 -17.98 15.44
C ALA A 335 25.74 -17.02 16.45
N ALA A 336 25.40 -15.73 16.41
CA ALA A 336 25.89 -14.74 17.36
C ALA A 336 25.44 -15.06 18.82
N ALA A 337 24.19 -15.46 19.00
CA ALA A 337 23.67 -15.89 20.29
C ALA A 337 24.40 -17.12 20.81
N LEU A 338 24.61 -18.13 19.96
CA LEU A 338 25.36 -19.36 20.32
C LEU A 338 26.79 -19.02 20.72
N ALA A 339 27.50 -18.18 19.97
CA ALA A 339 28.90 -17.81 20.20
C ALA A 339 29.09 -17.07 21.54
N THR A 340 28.09 -16.33 22.02
CA THR A 340 28.14 -15.52 23.25
C THR A 340 27.44 -16.20 24.43
N GLY A 341 26.83 -17.35 24.22
CA GLY A 341 26.04 -18.05 25.24
C GLY A 341 24.79 -17.29 25.68
N THR A 342 24.24 -16.46 24.80
CA THR A 342 22.99 -15.72 24.98
C THR A 342 21.84 -16.41 24.24
N GLU A 343 20.61 -15.91 24.41
CA GLU A 343 19.43 -16.32 23.64
C GLU A 343 19.03 -15.20 22.67
N VAL A 344 18.42 -15.55 21.54
CA VAL A 344 17.83 -14.59 20.59
C VAL A 344 16.37 -14.90 20.34
N LYS A 345 15.51 -13.87 20.53
CA LYS A 345 14.13 -13.85 20.03
C LYS A 345 14.10 -13.02 18.75
N ILE A 346 13.56 -13.60 17.69
CA ILE A 346 13.36 -12.93 16.39
C ILE A 346 11.90 -12.49 16.33
N ASP A 347 11.68 -11.19 16.30
CA ASP A 347 10.36 -10.56 16.30
C ASP A 347 10.12 -9.88 14.96
N ARG A 348 9.31 -10.54 14.09
CA ARG A 348 8.87 -9.98 12.80
C ARG A 348 7.63 -9.15 13.05
N TYR A 349 7.81 -7.87 13.28
CA TYR A 349 6.72 -7.00 13.69
C TYR A 349 6.02 -6.31 12.53
N GLY A 350 6.64 -6.27 11.34
CA GLY A 350 6.01 -5.66 10.16
C GLY A 350 6.42 -6.33 8.86
N GLU A 351 5.52 -6.26 7.88
CA GLU A 351 5.78 -6.71 6.52
C GLU A 351 4.99 -5.88 5.51
N TYR A 352 5.65 -5.54 4.41
CA TYR A 352 5.01 -4.99 3.21
C TYR A 352 5.20 -5.99 2.07
N ARG A 353 4.17 -6.15 1.25
CA ARG A 353 4.17 -7.08 0.11
C ARG A 353 3.61 -6.40 -1.12
N ASP A 354 4.14 -6.77 -2.29
CA ASP A 354 3.53 -6.44 -3.56
C ASP A 354 2.13 -7.05 -3.70
N GLY A 355 1.34 -6.48 -4.59
CA GLY A 355 -0.04 -6.85 -4.80
C GLY A 355 -0.45 -6.86 -6.26
N ILE A 356 -1.75 -6.85 -6.49
CA ILE A 356 -2.39 -6.95 -7.80
C ILE A 356 -3.08 -5.63 -8.14
N ALA A 357 -2.82 -5.09 -9.34
CA ALA A 357 -3.56 -4.00 -9.95
C ALA A 357 -4.50 -4.54 -11.03
N LEU A 358 -5.78 -4.17 -10.97
CA LEU A 358 -6.79 -4.62 -11.91
C LEU A 358 -7.07 -3.56 -12.97
N GLY A 359 -6.75 -3.85 -14.23
CA GLY A 359 -6.98 -2.91 -15.34
C GLY A 359 -8.44 -2.49 -15.48
N THR A 360 -9.39 -3.40 -15.22
CA THR A 360 -10.83 -3.06 -15.25
C THR A 360 -11.18 -1.96 -14.25
N LEU A 361 -10.61 -1.98 -13.05
CA LEU A 361 -10.84 -0.95 -12.04
C LEU A 361 -10.04 0.34 -12.34
N GLU A 362 -8.78 0.21 -12.70
CA GLU A 362 -7.89 1.33 -13.02
C GLU A 362 -8.42 2.17 -14.20
N GLU A 363 -8.83 1.52 -15.29
CA GLU A 363 -9.41 2.21 -16.46
C GLU A 363 -10.79 2.81 -16.14
N THR A 364 -11.57 2.19 -15.25
CA THR A 364 -12.84 2.77 -14.80
C THR A 364 -12.61 4.01 -13.94
N TYR A 365 -11.65 3.94 -13.00
CA TYR A 365 -11.22 5.09 -12.23
C TYR A 365 -10.82 6.25 -13.14
N PHE A 366 -9.90 6.01 -14.08
CA PHE A 366 -9.35 7.05 -14.93
C PHE A 366 -10.41 7.64 -15.88
N ALA A 367 -11.33 6.83 -16.39
CA ALA A 367 -12.44 7.29 -17.21
C ALA A 367 -13.35 8.26 -16.42
N TYR A 368 -13.64 7.94 -15.14
CA TYR A 368 -14.40 8.86 -14.28
C TYR A 368 -13.61 10.10 -13.92
N ALA A 369 -12.33 9.99 -13.57
CA ALA A 369 -11.47 11.14 -13.30
C ALA A 369 -11.44 12.12 -14.47
N LYS A 370 -11.31 11.58 -15.70
CA LYS A 370 -11.38 12.37 -16.94
C LYS A 370 -12.74 13.04 -17.12
N SER A 371 -13.84 12.31 -16.89
CA SER A 371 -15.20 12.86 -17.08
C SER A 371 -15.55 13.95 -16.07
N LEU A 372 -14.97 13.88 -14.87
CA LEU A 372 -15.13 14.88 -13.80
C LEU A 372 -14.17 16.06 -13.93
N GLY A 373 -13.27 16.03 -14.91
CA GLY A 373 -12.30 17.09 -15.14
C GLY A 373 -11.18 17.15 -14.12
N ALA A 374 -10.79 15.99 -13.56
CA ALA A 374 -9.66 15.91 -12.62
C ALA A 374 -8.39 16.54 -13.24
N ALA A 375 -7.65 17.27 -12.41
CA ALA A 375 -6.47 18.02 -12.87
C ALA A 375 -5.29 17.10 -13.21
N ARG A 376 -4.34 17.61 -13.98
CA ARG A 376 -3.04 16.98 -14.28
C ARG A 376 -3.14 15.49 -14.62
N GLN A 377 -4.00 15.15 -15.59
CA GLN A 377 -4.18 13.79 -16.07
C GLN A 377 -2.95 13.30 -16.83
N ASP A 378 -2.35 12.20 -16.36
CA ASP A 378 -1.31 11.49 -17.10
C ASP A 378 -1.96 10.37 -17.94
N PRO A 379 -1.88 10.43 -19.29
CA PRO A 379 -2.45 9.43 -20.18
C PRO A 379 -1.67 8.10 -20.12
N GLU A 380 -0.41 8.11 -19.71
CA GLU A 380 0.42 6.90 -19.64
C GLU A 380 0.09 6.06 -18.42
N GLN A 381 -0.02 4.76 -18.62
CA GLN A 381 -0.19 3.82 -17.52
C GLN A 381 1.12 3.68 -16.76
N GLN A 382 1.05 3.99 -15.48
CA GLN A 382 2.19 3.86 -14.60
C GLN A 382 2.51 2.38 -14.32
N ARG A 383 3.72 2.14 -13.82
CA ARG A 383 4.08 0.83 -13.28
C ARG A 383 3.04 0.41 -12.24
N PRO A 384 2.58 -0.87 -12.24
CA PRO A 384 1.73 -1.34 -11.16
C PRO A 384 2.46 -1.14 -9.84
N ALA A 385 1.98 -0.19 -9.08
CA ALA A 385 2.38 -0.03 -7.70
C ALA A 385 1.37 -0.82 -6.90
N GLY A 386 1.62 -2.00 -6.40
CA GLY A 386 0.65 -2.63 -5.48
C GLY A 386 0.03 -1.54 -4.57
N TYR A 387 -0.96 -1.85 -3.81
CA TYR A 387 -1.59 -0.83 -2.94
C TYR A 387 -0.71 -0.51 -1.73
N GLU A 388 0.58 -0.24 -1.90
CA GLU A 388 1.51 0.01 -0.79
C GLU A 388 1.30 -1.02 0.34
N GLU A 389 0.94 -0.59 1.57
CA GLU A 389 0.55 -1.51 2.62
C GLU A 389 -0.62 -2.42 2.27
N THR A 390 -1.51 -2.00 1.35
CA THR A 390 -2.63 -2.83 0.88
C THR A 390 -2.22 -3.84 -0.18
N GLY A 391 -0.96 -3.89 -0.62
CA GLY A 391 -0.49 -4.85 -1.60
C GLY A 391 -0.91 -6.28 -1.26
N GLY A 392 -0.59 -6.75 -0.05
CA GLY A 392 -1.04 -8.04 0.44
C GLY A 392 -2.56 -8.18 0.50
N VAL A 393 -3.31 -7.13 0.81
CA VAL A 393 -4.79 -7.16 0.87
C VAL A 393 -5.39 -7.36 -0.52
N SER A 394 -4.79 -6.76 -1.56
CA SER A 394 -5.25 -6.89 -2.95
C SER A 394 -5.12 -8.31 -3.49
N LEU A 395 -4.27 -9.16 -2.89
CA LEU A 395 -4.19 -10.58 -3.20
C LEU A 395 -5.43 -11.35 -2.73
N ASP A 396 -6.11 -10.87 -1.71
CA ASP A 396 -7.26 -11.54 -1.09
C ASP A 396 -8.60 -10.95 -1.56
N VAL A 397 -8.64 -9.64 -1.84
CA VAL A 397 -9.85 -8.91 -2.22
C VAL A 397 -9.54 -7.98 -3.40
N PRO A 398 -10.34 -8.02 -4.49
CA PRO A 398 -10.15 -7.08 -5.59
C PRO A 398 -10.33 -5.64 -5.13
N GLY A 399 -9.50 -4.73 -5.62
CA GLY A 399 -9.58 -3.33 -5.20
C GLY A 399 -8.86 -2.36 -6.12
N VAL A 400 -9.01 -1.08 -5.83
CA VAL A 400 -8.33 0.02 -6.51
C VAL A 400 -8.08 1.20 -5.58
N GLY A 401 -6.93 1.83 -5.73
CA GLY A 401 -6.69 3.18 -5.23
C GLY A 401 -7.14 4.22 -6.25
N VAL A 402 -7.89 5.22 -5.83
CA VAL A 402 -8.23 6.38 -6.65
C VAL A 402 -7.40 7.57 -6.18
N SER A 403 -6.88 8.36 -7.11
CA SER A 403 -5.97 9.48 -6.80
C SER A 403 -6.16 10.58 -7.83
N ALA A 404 -7.28 11.29 -7.75
CA ALA A 404 -7.41 12.55 -8.49
C ALA A 404 -6.41 13.56 -7.92
N ALA A 405 -5.70 14.26 -8.81
CA ALA A 405 -4.64 15.17 -8.39
C ALA A 405 -5.12 16.18 -7.33
N SER A 406 -4.55 16.07 -6.13
CA SER A 406 -4.91 16.83 -4.93
C SER A 406 -3.79 17.75 -4.43
N SER A 407 -2.63 17.76 -5.09
CA SER A 407 -1.52 18.64 -4.76
C SER A 407 -0.71 19.01 -6.00
N THR A 408 0.09 20.04 -5.90
CA THR A 408 1.13 20.44 -6.88
C THR A 408 2.53 20.04 -6.40
N TYR A 409 2.62 19.47 -5.21
CA TYR A 409 3.86 19.04 -4.55
C TYR A 409 3.92 17.54 -4.40
N SER A 410 5.13 17.01 -4.28
CA SER A 410 5.36 15.59 -3.99
C SER A 410 4.90 15.22 -2.58
N ASN A 411 4.58 13.93 -2.40
CA ASN A 411 4.27 13.33 -1.10
C ASN A 411 5.38 13.60 -0.08
N HIS A 412 5.03 13.58 1.20
CA HIS A 412 5.89 13.82 2.36
C HIS A 412 6.46 15.25 2.43
N THR A 413 5.79 16.23 1.84
CA THR A 413 6.20 17.63 1.90
C THR A 413 5.17 18.53 2.59
N GLN A 414 5.65 19.65 3.15
CA GLN A 414 4.76 20.66 3.72
C GLN A 414 3.84 21.25 2.64
N GLY A 415 4.35 21.42 1.41
CA GLY A 415 3.55 21.93 0.29
C GLY A 415 2.35 21.04 -0.04
N MET A 416 2.50 19.71 0.09
CA MET A 416 1.36 18.81 -0.08
C MET A 416 0.30 19.02 1.02
N LEU A 417 0.71 19.18 2.27
CA LEU A 417 -0.22 19.53 3.35
C LEU A 417 -0.90 20.89 3.10
N ASP A 418 -0.14 21.89 2.67
CA ASP A 418 -0.70 23.23 2.43
C ASP A 418 -1.77 23.18 1.33
N ASP A 419 -1.53 22.42 0.25
CA ASP A 419 -2.51 22.20 -0.81
C ASP A 419 -3.79 21.50 -0.32
N ALA A 420 -3.72 20.67 0.72
CA ALA A 420 -4.89 20.00 1.30
C ALA A 420 -5.99 20.97 1.77
N PHE A 421 -5.60 22.18 2.17
CA PHE A 421 -6.51 23.22 2.65
C PHE A 421 -6.93 24.23 1.57
N THR A 422 -6.58 23.98 0.32
CA THR A 422 -6.84 24.86 -0.82
C THR A 422 -7.85 24.24 -1.79
N PRO A 423 -8.36 25.00 -2.76
CA PRO A 423 -9.18 24.44 -3.82
C PRO A 423 -8.50 23.31 -4.61
N VAL A 424 -7.16 23.24 -4.65
CA VAL A 424 -6.41 22.16 -5.30
C VAL A 424 -6.71 20.82 -4.62
N GLY A 425 -6.48 20.73 -3.32
CA GLY A 425 -6.77 19.52 -2.54
C GLY A 425 -8.26 19.20 -2.51
N HIS A 426 -9.09 20.20 -2.15
CA HIS A 426 -10.53 20.01 -2.02
C HIS A 426 -11.19 19.49 -3.30
N THR A 427 -10.75 19.94 -4.49
CA THR A 427 -11.30 19.49 -5.78
C THR A 427 -10.86 18.05 -6.08
N GLY A 428 -9.61 17.69 -5.81
CA GLY A 428 -9.11 16.32 -5.98
C GLY A 428 -9.88 15.34 -5.11
N PHE A 429 -9.99 15.61 -3.82
CA PHE A 429 -10.70 14.73 -2.87
C PHE A 429 -12.21 14.65 -3.13
N ARG A 430 -12.81 15.75 -3.59
CA ARG A 430 -14.19 15.73 -4.05
C ARG A 430 -14.37 14.77 -5.22
N ALA A 431 -13.46 14.80 -6.20
CA ALA A 431 -13.48 13.88 -7.33
C ALA A 431 -13.28 12.42 -6.85
N ASP A 432 -12.37 12.17 -5.92
CA ASP A 432 -12.16 10.83 -5.38
C ASP A 432 -13.41 10.27 -4.70
N ALA A 433 -14.12 11.07 -3.89
CA ALA A 433 -15.39 10.64 -3.28
C ALA A 433 -16.44 10.26 -4.34
N GLN A 434 -16.52 11.04 -5.42
CA GLN A 434 -17.42 10.75 -6.53
C GLN A 434 -17.02 9.46 -7.26
N ILE A 435 -15.74 9.30 -7.58
CA ILE A 435 -15.21 8.13 -8.30
C ILE A 435 -15.40 6.85 -7.50
N MET A 436 -15.01 6.87 -6.21
CA MET A 436 -15.19 5.73 -5.32
C MET A 436 -16.65 5.29 -5.23
N SER A 437 -17.57 6.25 -5.09
CA SER A 437 -19.01 5.96 -5.05
C SER A 437 -19.49 5.33 -6.37
N ALA A 438 -19.01 5.81 -7.52
CA ALA A 438 -19.39 5.28 -8.84
C ALA A 438 -18.86 3.85 -9.07
N ILE A 439 -17.61 3.57 -8.72
CA ILE A 439 -17.02 2.23 -8.84
C ILE A 439 -17.83 1.24 -8.01
N LEU A 440 -18.11 1.57 -6.76
CA LEU A 440 -18.89 0.70 -5.86
C LEU A 440 -20.35 0.53 -6.34
N TYR A 441 -20.96 1.58 -6.87
CA TYR A 441 -22.28 1.53 -7.46
C TYR A 441 -22.34 0.58 -8.66
N HIS A 442 -21.37 0.68 -9.58
CA HIS A 442 -21.30 -0.23 -10.72
C HIS A 442 -21.03 -1.68 -10.29
N TYR A 443 -20.16 -1.88 -9.32
CA TYR A 443 -19.92 -3.21 -8.75
C TYR A 443 -21.19 -3.82 -8.16
N LEU A 444 -22.04 -3.02 -7.54
CA LEU A 444 -23.33 -3.43 -7.00
C LEU A 444 -24.37 -3.70 -8.09
N THR A 445 -24.46 -2.87 -9.12
CA THR A 445 -25.61 -2.84 -10.04
C THR A 445 -25.34 -3.41 -11.43
N ASP A 446 -24.10 -3.41 -11.91
CA ASP A 446 -23.69 -3.95 -13.22
C ASP A 446 -23.02 -5.32 -13.03
N ALA A 447 -23.76 -6.39 -13.31
CA ALA A 447 -23.28 -7.75 -13.17
C ALA A 447 -22.07 -8.03 -14.10
N ALA A 448 -22.07 -7.47 -15.31
CA ALA A 448 -20.97 -7.67 -16.26
C ALA A 448 -19.68 -7.03 -15.78
N PHE A 449 -19.76 -5.83 -15.19
CA PHE A 449 -18.62 -5.17 -14.57
C PHE A 449 -18.10 -5.96 -13.35
N ARG A 450 -18.99 -6.37 -12.46
CA ARG A 450 -18.62 -7.19 -11.29
C ARG A 450 -17.94 -8.48 -11.70
N ASP A 451 -18.51 -9.20 -12.68
CA ASP A 451 -17.95 -10.44 -13.19
C ASP A 451 -16.58 -10.23 -13.87
N ALA A 452 -16.39 -9.11 -14.58
CA ALA A 452 -15.10 -8.76 -15.16
C ALA A 452 -14.04 -8.54 -14.08
N VAL A 453 -14.35 -7.75 -13.04
CA VAL A 453 -13.46 -7.49 -11.90
C VAL A 453 -13.07 -8.80 -11.20
N GLN A 454 -14.04 -9.67 -10.92
CA GLN A 454 -13.77 -10.93 -10.22
C GLN A 454 -12.95 -11.90 -11.06
N ARG A 455 -13.24 -12.03 -12.36
CA ARG A 455 -12.47 -12.87 -13.29
C ARG A 455 -11.04 -12.37 -13.43
N GLU A 456 -10.87 -11.06 -13.57
CA GLU A 456 -9.54 -10.45 -13.66
C GLU A 456 -8.74 -10.72 -12.40
N HIS A 457 -9.33 -10.48 -11.22
CA HIS A 457 -8.68 -10.72 -9.94
C HIS A 457 -8.24 -12.19 -9.79
N ALA A 458 -9.14 -13.14 -10.05
CA ALA A 458 -8.83 -14.56 -9.94
C ALA A 458 -7.71 -14.98 -10.93
N ALA A 459 -7.73 -14.45 -12.17
CA ALA A 459 -6.71 -14.75 -13.16
C ALA A 459 -5.35 -14.15 -12.79
N LEU A 460 -5.31 -12.87 -12.38
CA LEU A 460 -4.08 -12.21 -11.95
C LEU A 460 -3.51 -12.85 -10.67
N ARG A 461 -4.36 -13.29 -9.75
CA ARG A 461 -3.91 -14.02 -8.57
C ARG A 461 -3.20 -15.32 -8.95
N GLY A 462 -3.75 -16.11 -9.88
CA GLY A 462 -3.11 -17.32 -10.39
C GLY A 462 -1.79 -17.04 -11.13
N LEU A 463 -1.74 -15.95 -11.90
CA LEU A 463 -0.52 -15.51 -12.58
C LEU A 463 0.54 -15.01 -11.58
N PHE A 464 0.13 -14.35 -10.51
CA PHE A 464 1.03 -13.96 -9.42
C PHE A 464 1.66 -15.18 -8.72
N ASP A 465 0.86 -16.20 -8.42
CA ASP A 465 1.36 -17.46 -7.86
C ASP A 465 2.35 -18.16 -8.80
N GLN A 466 2.07 -18.14 -10.12
CA GLN A 466 3.00 -18.65 -11.13
C GLN A 466 4.30 -17.83 -11.18
N TYR A 467 4.22 -16.53 -11.11
CA TYR A 467 5.38 -15.63 -11.04
C TYR A 467 6.25 -15.93 -9.81
N GLN A 468 5.65 -16.08 -8.63
CA GLN A 468 6.35 -16.48 -7.41
C GLN A 468 7.04 -17.85 -7.55
N ALA A 469 6.37 -18.81 -8.21
CA ALA A 469 6.97 -20.12 -8.49
C ALA A 469 8.17 -20.02 -9.47
N ASN A 470 8.06 -19.17 -10.50
CA ASN A 470 9.15 -18.92 -11.43
C ASN A 470 10.37 -18.28 -10.73
N LEU A 471 10.13 -17.33 -9.82
CA LEU A 471 11.19 -16.72 -8.99
C LEU A 471 11.88 -17.76 -8.11
N LYS A 472 11.13 -18.60 -7.41
CA LYS A 472 11.70 -19.70 -6.59
C LYS A 472 12.60 -20.60 -7.42
N LYS A 473 12.19 -20.94 -8.65
CA LYS A 473 12.99 -21.74 -9.57
C LYS A 473 14.24 -20.99 -10.03
N ALA A 474 14.13 -19.70 -10.33
CA ALA A 474 15.24 -18.87 -10.80
C ALA A 474 16.31 -18.66 -9.73
N TYR A 475 15.90 -18.57 -8.46
CA TYR A 475 16.81 -18.40 -7.33
C TYR A 475 17.25 -19.71 -6.68
N ALA A 476 16.84 -20.89 -7.17
CA ALA A 476 17.03 -22.16 -6.49
C ALA A 476 18.50 -22.42 -6.07
N SER A 477 19.47 -22.16 -6.97
CA SER A 477 20.89 -22.35 -6.68
C SER A 477 21.45 -21.36 -5.64
N GLU A 478 20.83 -20.20 -5.47
CA GLU A 478 21.26 -19.18 -4.50
C GLU A 478 20.63 -19.43 -3.12
N MET A 479 19.45 -20.10 -3.11
CA MET A 479 18.66 -20.34 -1.92
C MET A 479 18.89 -21.71 -1.29
N GLU A 480 19.73 -22.57 -1.92
CA GLU A 480 20.08 -23.84 -1.32
C GLU A 480 20.79 -23.58 0.03
N PRO A 481 20.30 -24.15 1.14
CA PRO A 481 21.01 -24.06 2.39
C PRO A 481 22.39 -24.68 2.21
N ALA A 482 23.44 -23.96 2.63
CA ALA A 482 24.75 -24.56 2.72
C ALA A 482 24.62 -25.86 3.53
N ALA A 483 25.05 -26.98 2.97
CA ALA A 483 25.06 -28.24 3.69
C ALA A 483 25.86 -28.01 4.98
N VAL A 484 25.19 -27.98 6.12
CA VAL A 484 25.86 -27.98 7.43
C VAL A 484 26.39 -29.38 7.59
N PRO A 485 27.71 -29.54 7.75
CA PRO A 485 28.32 -30.87 7.89
C PRO A 485 27.87 -31.60 9.14
#